data_86c2b61794df43323188f61951fcfb30
#
_entry.id   86c2b61794df43323188f61951fcfb30
#
_cell.length_a   1.000
_cell.length_b   1.000
_cell.length_c   1.000
_cell.angle_alpha   90.00
_cell.angle_beta   90.00
_cell.angle_gamma   90.00
#
_symmetry.space_group_name_H-M   'P 1'
#
loop_
_entity.id
_entity.type
_entity.pdbx_description
1 polymer ?
#
loop_
_entity_poly.entity_id
_entity_poly.type
_entity_poly.pdbx_seq_one_letter_code
_entity_poly.pdbx_strand_id
1 'polypeptide(L)'
;MKRISALSSPSPVLAVVKKPSDVYVDDVRTLTSILSKGGLYLALDTIRDPGNLGTILRIADWFGIDAVFATKDTVDVFNPKVVQATMGAIFRVKMHYVDLPALSDMVLTAGGKIFGTFLDGLNIYSRPLDNGLDAPVLMVIGNESEGISETMAKLVT
;
A
#
# COMPACT_ATOMS: atom_id res chain seq x y z
N MET A 1 24.14 -22.51 -2.62
CA MET A 1 22.73 -22.03 -2.63
C MET A 1 21.93 -22.63 -1.47
N LYS A 2 21.91 -23.95 -1.20
CA LYS A 2 21.16 -24.56 -0.07
C LYS A 2 21.46 -23.99 1.33
N ARG A 3 22.65 -23.42 1.55
CA ARG A 3 23.06 -22.83 2.86
C ARG A 3 22.56 -21.40 3.09
N ILE A 4 22.10 -20.71 2.06
CA ILE A 4 21.72 -19.29 2.10
C ILE A 4 20.27 -19.06 1.65
N SER A 5 19.58 -20.12 1.24
CA SER A 5 18.17 -20.04 0.84
C SER A 5 17.29 -20.73 1.89
N ALA A 6 16.16 -20.11 2.23
CA ALA A 6 15.11 -20.71 3.05
C ALA A 6 14.13 -21.58 2.23
N LEU A 7 14.30 -21.66 0.91
CA LEU A 7 13.42 -22.44 0.02
C LEU A 7 13.81 -23.93 0.09
N SER A 8 12.82 -24.80 0.03
CA SER A 8 13.00 -26.26 -0.10
C SER A 8 13.72 -26.64 -1.41
N SER A 9 13.45 -25.87 -2.48
CA SER A 9 14.11 -26.02 -3.79
C SER A 9 14.69 -24.64 -4.20
N PRO A 10 15.92 -24.32 -3.77
CA PRO A 10 16.52 -23.02 -4.03
C PRO A 10 16.88 -22.85 -5.52
N SER A 11 16.62 -21.65 -6.05
CA SER A 11 17.10 -21.24 -7.37
C SER A 11 18.63 -21.32 -7.48
N PRO A 12 19.19 -21.62 -8.65
CA PRO A 12 20.63 -21.60 -8.87
C PRO A 12 21.24 -20.18 -8.90
N VAL A 13 20.40 -19.12 -8.89
CA VAL A 13 20.83 -17.72 -8.99
C VAL A 13 20.55 -16.99 -7.69
N LEU A 14 21.48 -16.15 -7.25
CA LEU A 14 21.36 -15.17 -6.16
C LEU A 14 21.60 -13.78 -6.72
N ALA A 15 20.73 -12.83 -6.39
CA ALA A 15 20.94 -11.42 -6.67
C ALA A 15 21.02 -10.62 -5.35
N VAL A 16 21.98 -9.73 -5.27
CA VAL A 16 22.07 -8.73 -4.19
C VAL A 16 21.58 -7.39 -4.73
N VAL A 17 20.56 -6.84 -4.08
CA VAL A 17 19.90 -5.61 -4.54
C VAL A 17 19.97 -4.56 -3.41
N LYS A 18 20.27 -3.31 -3.78
CA LYS A 18 20.23 -2.19 -2.82
C LYS A 18 18.77 -1.88 -2.49
N LYS A 19 18.44 -1.77 -1.20
CA LYS A 19 17.12 -1.30 -0.76
C LYS A 19 16.92 0.16 -1.18
N PRO A 20 15.74 0.56 -1.70
CA PRO A 20 15.39 1.96 -1.89
C PRO A 20 15.46 2.74 -0.56
N SER A 21 15.86 4.00 -0.60
CA SER A 21 15.98 4.86 0.59
C SER A 21 14.67 5.56 0.97
N ASP A 22 13.71 5.61 0.06
CA ASP A 22 12.43 6.31 0.14
C ASP A 22 11.26 5.45 0.64
N VAL A 23 11.55 4.24 1.12
CA VAL A 23 10.51 3.33 1.62
C VAL A 23 9.96 3.79 2.97
N TYR A 24 10.80 4.32 3.86
CA TYR A 24 10.40 4.85 5.16
C TYR A 24 10.42 6.38 5.10
N VAL A 25 9.25 6.99 5.17
CA VAL A 25 9.06 8.44 4.98
C VAL A 25 8.60 9.06 6.30
N ASP A 26 9.42 9.91 6.88
CA ASP A 26 9.09 10.62 8.11
C ASP A 26 8.31 11.91 7.85
N ASP A 27 8.50 12.55 6.71
CA ASP A 27 7.77 13.75 6.31
C ASP A 27 6.96 13.48 5.04
N VAL A 28 5.64 13.31 5.18
CA VAL A 28 4.71 13.02 4.08
C VAL A 28 4.70 14.12 3.01
N ARG A 29 5.10 15.35 3.33
CA ARG A 29 5.18 16.48 2.36
C ARG A 29 6.16 16.20 1.23
N THR A 30 7.14 15.33 1.44
CA THR A 30 8.07 14.88 0.39
C THR A 30 7.37 14.09 -0.72
N LEU A 31 6.15 13.58 -0.45
CA LEU A 31 5.34 12.82 -1.39
C LEU A 31 4.37 13.67 -2.22
N THR A 32 4.38 15.00 -2.06
CA THR A 32 3.49 15.92 -2.77
C THR A 32 3.54 15.73 -4.29
N SER A 33 4.73 15.48 -4.85
CA SER A 33 4.89 15.25 -6.29
C SER A 33 4.24 13.96 -6.78
N ILE A 34 4.04 12.97 -5.92
CA ILE A 34 3.34 11.72 -6.23
C ILE A 34 1.84 11.98 -6.26
N LEU A 35 1.31 12.68 -5.25
CA LEU A 35 -0.12 12.95 -5.10
C LEU A 35 -0.66 14.03 -6.04
N SER A 36 0.19 14.94 -6.53
CA SER A 36 -0.22 16.09 -7.35
C SER A 36 -0.75 15.75 -8.73
N LYS A 37 -0.64 14.50 -9.17
CA LYS A 37 -0.99 14.06 -10.53
C LYS A 37 -2.36 13.38 -10.63
N GLY A 38 -3.22 13.48 -9.68
CA GLY A 38 -4.40 12.61 -9.64
C GLY A 38 -3.97 11.14 -9.87
N GLY A 39 -4.54 10.19 -9.20
CA GLY A 39 -4.15 8.79 -9.35
C GLY A 39 -4.86 7.92 -8.34
N LEU A 40 -4.67 6.62 -8.47
CA LEU A 40 -5.22 5.64 -7.53
C LEU A 40 -4.13 5.10 -6.62
N TYR A 41 -4.32 5.29 -5.32
CA TYR A 41 -3.38 4.93 -4.29
C TYR A 41 -4.02 3.95 -3.31
N LEU A 42 -3.22 3.05 -2.73
CA LEU A 42 -3.64 2.20 -1.63
C LEU A 42 -3.03 2.69 -0.31
N ALA A 43 -3.83 2.70 0.75
CA ALA A 43 -3.39 2.90 2.13
C ALA A 43 -3.61 1.60 2.91
N LEU A 44 -2.55 1.05 3.48
CA LEU A 44 -2.56 -0.20 4.24
C LEU A 44 -2.48 0.11 5.73
N ASP A 45 -3.61 -0.06 6.40
CA ASP A 45 -3.73 0.23 7.82
C ASP A 45 -3.45 -1.04 8.64
N THR A 46 -2.20 -1.20 9.04
CA THR A 46 -1.73 -2.28 9.93
C THR A 46 -1.90 -3.69 9.35
N ILE A 47 -1.48 -3.90 8.09
CA ILE A 47 -1.43 -5.25 7.48
C ILE A 47 -0.27 -6.03 8.10
N ARG A 48 -0.58 -7.11 8.83
CA ARG A 48 0.42 -7.88 9.58
C ARG A 48 0.84 -9.17 8.89
N ASP A 49 -0.02 -9.79 8.09
CA ASP A 49 0.31 -11.02 7.39
C ASP A 49 1.22 -10.77 6.17
N PRO A 50 2.40 -11.42 6.10
CA PRO A 50 3.32 -11.25 4.98
C PRO A 50 2.76 -11.72 3.64
N GLY A 51 1.90 -12.74 3.63
CA GLY A 51 1.25 -13.25 2.44
C GLY A 51 0.25 -12.25 1.88
N ASN A 52 -0.55 -11.62 2.77
CA ASN A 52 -1.51 -10.59 2.40
C ASN A 52 -0.81 -9.37 1.82
N LEU A 53 0.25 -8.85 2.47
CA LEU A 53 1.01 -7.74 1.91
C LEU A 53 1.57 -8.09 0.53
N GLY A 54 2.17 -9.27 0.36
CA GLY A 54 2.70 -9.70 -0.93
C GLY A 54 1.62 -9.80 -2.01
N THR A 55 0.43 -10.28 -1.66
CA THR A 55 -0.72 -10.37 -2.57
C THR A 55 -1.24 -8.98 -2.94
N ILE A 56 -1.35 -8.07 -1.99
CA ILE A 56 -1.77 -6.68 -2.24
C ILE A 56 -0.79 -6.00 -3.21
N LEU A 57 0.52 -6.16 -3.01
CA LEU A 57 1.52 -5.60 -3.92
C LEU A 57 1.42 -6.19 -5.34
N ARG A 58 1.10 -7.48 -5.48
CA ARG A 58 0.84 -8.08 -6.80
C ARG A 58 -0.41 -7.49 -7.46
N ILE A 59 -1.47 -7.27 -6.70
CA ILE A 59 -2.69 -6.62 -7.18
C ILE A 59 -2.38 -5.18 -7.62
N ALA A 60 -1.62 -4.45 -6.79
CA ALA A 60 -1.18 -3.09 -7.11
C ALA A 60 -0.39 -3.02 -8.43
N ASP A 61 0.55 -3.94 -8.63
CA ASP A 61 1.31 -4.08 -9.87
C ASP A 61 0.42 -4.39 -11.08
N TRP A 62 -0.52 -5.34 -10.91
CA TRP A 62 -1.42 -5.77 -11.98
C TRP A 62 -2.38 -4.68 -12.45
N PHE A 63 -2.92 -3.90 -11.53
CA PHE A 63 -3.88 -2.84 -11.82
C PHE A 63 -3.24 -1.47 -12.03
N GLY A 64 -1.92 -1.36 -11.97
CA GLY A 64 -1.21 -0.11 -12.21
C GLY A 64 -1.48 0.94 -11.12
N ILE A 65 -1.55 0.53 -9.86
CA ILE A 65 -1.68 1.44 -8.71
C ILE A 65 -0.43 2.34 -8.65
N ASP A 66 -0.61 3.64 -8.53
CA ASP A 66 0.47 4.63 -8.60
C ASP A 66 1.46 4.55 -7.46
N ALA A 67 0.96 4.31 -6.24
CA ALA A 67 1.77 3.98 -5.06
C ALA A 67 0.94 3.29 -3.97
N VAL A 68 1.63 2.59 -3.09
CA VAL A 68 1.09 1.96 -1.88
C VAL A 68 1.70 2.63 -0.66
N PHE A 69 0.86 3.11 0.25
CA PHE A 69 1.25 3.71 1.51
C PHE A 69 0.85 2.79 2.66
N ALA A 70 1.66 2.67 3.68
CA ALA A 70 1.38 1.77 4.80
C ALA A 70 1.74 2.42 6.13
N THR A 71 1.04 2.03 7.19
CA THR A 71 1.44 2.36 8.56
C THR A 71 2.76 1.70 8.91
N LYS A 72 3.50 2.28 9.87
CA LYS A 72 4.77 1.71 10.38
C LYS A 72 4.58 0.34 11.05
N ASP A 73 3.36 0.02 11.48
CA ASP A 73 2.99 -1.27 12.10
C ASP A 73 2.65 -2.36 11.07
N THR A 74 2.56 -2.01 9.80
CA THR A 74 2.46 -2.97 8.70
C THR A 74 3.76 -3.76 8.58
N VAL A 75 3.67 -5.07 8.29
CA VAL A 75 4.84 -5.95 8.11
C VAL A 75 5.84 -5.37 7.11
N ASP A 76 7.13 -5.49 7.42
CA ASP A 76 8.21 -4.97 6.55
C ASP A 76 8.15 -5.60 5.15
N VAL A 77 8.08 -4.76 4.12
CA VAL A 77 8.07 -5.18 2.71
C VAL A 77 9.31 -6.01 2.33
N PHE A 78 10.43 -5.81 3.03
CA PHE A 78 11.66 -6.60 2.86
C PHE A 78 11.71 -7.87 3.72
N ASN A 79 10.66 -8.19 4.48
CA ASN A 79 10.54 -9.49 5.11
C ASN A 79 10.65 -10.59 4.04
N PRO A 80 11.47 -11.64 4.22
CA PRO A 80 11.68 -12.68 3.22
C PRO A 80 10.39 -13.34 2.70
N LYS A 81 9.38 -13.50 3.57
CA LYS A 81 8.08 -14.06 3.18
C LYS A 81 7.28 -13.08 2.30
N VAL A 82 7.35 -11.77 2.60
CA VAL A 82 6.74 -10.74 1.73
C VAL A 82 7.42 -10.73 0.38
N VAL A 83 8.76 -10.64 0.34
CA VAL A 83 9.54 -10.64 -0.91
C VAL A 83 9.18 -11.83 -1.78
N GLN A 84 9.08 -13.03 -1.19
CA GLN A 84 8.66 -14.24 -1.90
C GLN A 84 7.23 -14.13 -2.41
N ALA A 85 6.29 -13.66 -1.59
CA ALA A 85 4.88 -13.57 -1.91
C ALA A 85 4.59 -12.53 -3.00
N THR A 86 5.42 -11.48 -3.14
CA THR A 86 5.26 -10.45 -4.19
C THR A 86 5.50 -11.00 -5.60
N MET A 87 6.21 -12.12 -5.75
CA MET A 87 6.59 -12.69 -7.06
C MET A 87 7.23 -11.64 -8.00
N GLY A 88 8.04 -10.73 -7.43
CA GLY A 88 8.75 -9.69 -8.17
C GLY A 88 8.01 -8.35 -8.30
N ALA A 89 6.76 -8.22 -7.86
CA ALA A 89 6.05 -6.94 -7.85
C ALA A 89 6.76 -5.88 -7.00
N ILE A 90 7.50 -6.29 -5.97
CA ILE A 90 8.31 -5.40 -5.11
C ILE A 90 9.29 -4.50 -5.88
N PHE A 91 9.68 -4.87 -7.09
CA PHE A 91 10.60 -4.08 -7.92
C PHE A 91 9.88 -3.05 -8.81
N ARG A 92 8.55 -3.09 -8.89
CA ARG A 92 7.75 -2.25 -9.77
C ARG A 92 6.77 -1.35 -9.01
N VAL A 93 6.27 -1.80 -7.86
CA VAL A 93 5.34 -1.04 -7.03
C VAL A 93 6.13 -0.11 -6.10
N LYS A 94 5.77 1.16 -6.11
CA LYS A 94 6.27 2.14 -5.14
C LYS A 94 5.55 1.91 -3.83
N MET A 95 6.28 1.60 -2.77
CA MET A 95 5.72 1.42 -1.44
C MET A 95 6.44 2.30 -0.42
N HIS A 96 5.65 3.00 0.40
CA HIS A 96 6.15 3.91 1.41
C HIS A 96 5.46 3.67 2.76
N TYR A 97 6.25 3.61 3.85
CA TYR A 97 5.74 3.61 5.21
C TYR A 97 5.64 5.06 5.69
N VAL A 98 4.44 5.46 6.08
CA VAL A 98 4.12 6.87 6.37
C VAL A 98 3.17 6.99 7.56
N ASP A 99 2.97 8.21 8.03
CA ASP A 99 1.82 8.59 8.83
C ASP A 99 0.59 8.70 7.91
N LEU A 100 -0.32 7.71 7.97
CA LEU A 100 -1.49 7.65 7.09
C LEU A 100 -2.49 8.79 7.35
N PRO A 101 -2.79 9.19 8.60
CA PRO A 101 -3.60 10.38 8.85
C PRO A 101 -3.05 11.64 8.18
N ALA A 102 -1.76 11.92 8.33
CA ALA A 102 -1.14 13.08 7.69
C ALA A 102 -1.16 13.00 6.16
N LEU A 103 -0.96 11.81 5.58
CA LEU A 103 -1.12 11.58 4.14
C LEU A 103 -2.57 11.84 3.69
N SER A 104 -3.54 11.38 4.48
CA SER A 104 -4.97 11.56 4.20
C SER A 104 -5.35 13.04 4.13
N ASP A 105 -4.85 13.85 5.06
CA ASP A 105 -5.04 15.31 5.05
C ASP A 105 -4.48 15.95 3.78
N MET A 106 -3.34 15.46 3.28
CA MET A 106 -2.77 15.94 2.01
C MET A 106 -3.66 15.57 0.81
N VAL A 107 -4.18 14.34 0.78
CA VAL A 107 -5.11 13.87 -0.26
C VAL A 107 -6.35 14.75 -0.28
N LEU A 108 -6.97 15.00 0.88
CA LEU A 108 -8.17 15.84 1.01
C LEU A 108 -7.88 17.29 0.61
N THR A 109 -6.74 17.85 1.03
CA THR A 109 -6.32 19.21 0.65
C THR A 109 -6.11 19.35 -0.87
N ALA A 110 -5.67 18.29 -1.53
CA ALA A 110 -5.54 18.23 -2.99
C ALA A 110 -6.89 18.02 -3.72
N GLY A 111 -8.02 18.05 -3.00
CA GLY A 111 -9.35 17.81 -3.56
C GLY A 111 -9.65 16.33 -3.83
N GLY A 112 -8.83 15.44 -3.30
CA GLY A 112 -8.97 14.00 -3.45
C GLY A 112 -10.06 13.40 -2.57
N LYS A 113 -10.27 12.09 -2.71
CA LYS A 113 -11.24 11.31 -1.93
C LYS A 113 -10.57 10.11 -1.28
N ILE A 114 -11.12 9.70 -0.14
CA ILE A 114 -10.67 8.55 0.63
C ILE A 114 -11.80 7.55 0.74
N PHE A 115 -11.60 6.35 0.22
CA PHE A 115 -12.55 5.25 0.31
C PHE A 115 -12.01 4.18 1.26
N GLY A 116 -12.86 3.68 2.14
CA GLY A 116 -12.50 2.60 3.07
C GLY A 116 -13.22 1.29 2.73
N THR A 117 -12.54 0.17 2.94
CA THR A 117 -13.14 -1.17 2.79
C THR A 117 -13.75 -1.61 4.12
N PHE A 118 -15.07 -1.51 4.27
CA PHE A 118 -15.83 -1.89 5.47
C PHE A 118 -16.75 -3.08 5.21
N LEU A 119 -17.02 -3.89 6.24
CA LEU A 119 -17.95 -5.03 6.15
C LEU A 119 -19.40 -4.59 5.95
N ASP A 120 -19.76 -3.45 6.53
CA ASP A 120 -21.08 -2.80 6.47
C ASP A 120 -21.14 -1.65 5.46
N GLY A 121 -20.15 -1.57 4.58
CA GLY A 121 -20.05 -0.56 3.54
C GLY A 121 -21.09 -0.70 2.43
N LEU A 122 -21.21 0.34 1.62
CA LEU A 122 -22.08 0.33 0.44
C LEU A 122 -21.44 -0.50 -0.69
N ASN A 123 -22.28 -1.26 -1.40
CA ASN A 123 -21.82 -2.00 -2.57
C ASN A 123 -21.39 -1.03 -3.70
N ILE A 124 -20.13 -1.11 -4.13
CA ILE A 124 -19.57 -0.26 -5.20
C ILE A 124 -20.29 -0.39 -6.54
N TYR A 125 -20.94 -1.51 -6.82
CA TYR A 125 -21.72 -1.70 -8.05
C TYR A 125 -23.07 -0.97 -8.00
N SER A 126 -23.59 -0.69 -6.80
CA SER A 126 -24.83 0.08 -6.65
C SER A 126 -24.58 1.59 -6.56
N ARG A 127 -23.36 1.99 -6.19
CA ARG A 127 -22.94 3.39 -6.10
C ARG A 127 -21.54 3.54 -6.68
N PRO A 128 -21.42 3.97 -7.96
CA PRO A 128 -20.11 4.21 -8.57
C PRO A 128 -19.28 5.17 -7.73
N LEU A 129 -18.00 4.87 -7.59
CA LEU A 129 -17.04 5.76 -6.96
C LEU A 129 -16.78 6.94 -7.91
N ASP A 130 -17.43 8.07 -7.65
CA ASP A 130 -17.16 9.31 -8.38
C ASP A 130 -15.95 9.99 -7.73
N ASN A 131 -14.82 9.99 -8.44
CA ASN A 131 -13.54 10.51 -7.96
C ASN A 131 -13.14 11.84 -8.60
N GLY A 132 -13.88 12.33 -9.62
CA GLY A 132 -13.37 13.44 -10.43
C GLY A 132 -12.00 13.06 -11.05
N LEU A 133 -11.87 13.06 -12.35
CA LEU A 133 -10.72 12.47 -13.07
C LEU A 133 -9.35 13.07 -12.74
N ASP A 134 -9.28 14.24 -12.09
CA ASP A 134 -8.05 15.00 -11.87
C ASP A 134 -7.58 15.05 -10.40
N ALA A 135 -8.28 14.35 -9.50
CA ALA A 135 -7.96 14.38 -8.07
C ALA A 135 -7.45 13.00 -7.57
N PRO A 136 -6.56 12.97 -6.57
CA PRO A 136 -6.05 11.71 -6.03
C PRO A 136 -7.13 10.91 -5.30
N VAL A 137 -7.11 9.60 -5.49
CA VAL A 137 -7.99 8.66 -4.78
C VAL A 137 -7.16 7.76 -3.90
N LEU A 138 -7.47 7.73 -2.61
CA LEU A 138 -6.84 6.85 -1.63
C LEU A 138 -7.84 5.78 -1.20
N MET A 139 -7.54 4.52 -1.46
CA MET A 139 -8.33 3.38 -0.99
C MET A 139 -7.68 2.76 0.23
N VAL A 140 -8.36 2.77 1.36
CA VAL A 140 -7.88 2.23 2.64
C VAL A 140 -8.29 0.78 2.78
N ILE A 141 -7.31 -0.07 3.07
CA ILE A 141 -7.46 -1.49 3.39
C ILE A 141 -6.99 -1.67 4.84
N GLY A 142 -7.87 -2.18 5.69
CA GLY A 142 -7.60 -2.38 7.10
C GLY A 142 -6.96 -3.71 7.43
N ASN A 143 -6.62 -3.86 8.71
CA ASN A 143 -6.11 -5.09 9.30
C ASN A 143 -7.08 -6.26 9.09
N GLU A 144 -6.55 -7.48 8.99
CA GLU A 144 -7.32 -8.69 8.72
C GLU A 144 -8.35 -9.02 9.80
N SER A 145 -8.08 -8.66 11.06
CA SER A 145 -8.92 -8.96 12.22
C SER A 145 -9.66 -7.75 12.76
N GLU A 146 -9.01 -6.58 12.75
CA GLU A 146 -9.49 -5.35 13.38
C GLU A 146 -10.14 -4.39 12.38
N GLY A 147 -9.92 -4.62 11.07
CA GLY A 147 -10.41 -3.72 10.02
C GLY A 147 -9.61 -2.42 9.95
N ILE A 148 -10.25 -1.36 9.48
CA ILE A 148 -9.70 -0.01 9.41
C ILE A 148 -9.76 0.62 10.81
N SER A 149 -8.67 1.25 11.26
CA SER A 149 -8.61 1.92 12.54
C SER A 149 -9.64 3.07 12.65
N GLU A 150 -10.11 3.37 13.86
CA GLU A 150 -11.05 4.47 14.09
C GLU A 150 -10.52 5.81 13.57
N THR A 151 -9.22 6.03 13.67
CA THR A 151 -8.56 7.24 13.17
C THR A 151 -8.70 7.37 11.67
N MET A 152 -8.44 6.30 10.92
CA MET A 152 -8.58 6.29 9.47
C MET A 152 -10.04 6.29 9.03
N ALA A 153 -10.93 5.59 9.75
CA ALA A 153 -12.35 5.54 9.44
C ALA A 153 -13.02 6.93 9.45
N LYS A 154 -12.58 7.83 10.34
CA LYS A 154 -13.08 9.22 10.42
C LYS A 154 -12.67 10.09 9.23
N LEU A 155 -11.66 9.68 8.46
CA LEU A 155 -11.14 10.42 7.30
C LEU A 155 -11.74 9.92 5.97
N VAL A 156 -12.49 8.82 5.99
CA VAL A 156 -13.19 8.30 4.81
C VAL A 156 -14.32 9.26 4.40
N THR A 157 -14.42 9.55 3.10
CA THR A 157 -15.32 10.58 2.52
C THR A 157 -16.58 9.99 1.87
#